data_91e71a96ba627581d4acceb0b5ee78e8
#
_entry.id   91e71a96ba627581d4acceb0b5ee78e8
#
_cell.length_a   1.000
_cell.length_b   1.000
_cell.length_c   1.000
_cell.angle_alpha   90.00
_cell.angle_beta   90.00
_cell.angle_gamma   90.00
#
_symmetry.space_group_name_H-M   'P 1'
#
loop_
_entity.id
_entity.type
_entity.pdbx_description
1 polymer ?
#
loop_
_entity_poly.entity_id
_entity_poly.type
_entity_poly.pdbx_seq_one_letter_code
_entity_poly.pdbx_strand_id
1 'polypeptide(L)'
;MSTDALITVKDLVKSYGQLHALNGVSTEIKKGEVVVIIGPSGSGKSTFLRSLNLLEVPSSGQIIFEGADITDPKVDINKHRQKMGMVFQQFNLFPHLTILKNMTLAPMKLLKKSKAEAEAKAMELLKRVGLEDRANAYPSQLSGGQKQRIAIVRALCMEPDVILFDEPTSALDPEMGGEVLDVMKALAKSGMTMIIVTHEMGFAKEAATRVIFMDQGKMIEENTPQEFFTNPKTDRCKNFLNSIL
;
A
#
# COMPACT_ATOMS: atom_id res chain seq x y z
N MET A 1 -4.06 23.80 -8.67
CA MET A 1 -3.55 22.50 -8.20
C MET A 1 -3.00 22.73 -6.81
N SER A 2 -3.45 21.97 -5.81
CA SER A 2 -2.92 22.07 -4.43
C SER A 2 -1.43 21.75 -4.48
N THR A 3 -0.59 22.63 -3.92
CA THR A 3 0.88 22.46 -3.85
C THR A 3 1.32 21.32 -2.91
N ASP A 4 0.37 20.60 -2.31
CA ASP A 4 0.58 19.58 -1.26
C ASP A 4 0.29 18.14 -1.69
N ALA A 5 -0.17 17.90 -2.92
CA ALA A 5 -0.49 16.53 -3.37
C ALA A 5 0.79 15.75 -3.68
N LEU A 6 0.97 14.61 -3.00
CA LEU A 6 2.05 13.66 -3.28
C LEU A 6 1.75 12.85 -4.55
N ILE A 7 0.49 12.41 -4.69
CA ILE A 7 0.00 11.70 -5.88
C ILE A 7 -1.27 12.40 -6.39
N THR A 8 -1.33 12.67 -7.69
CA THR A 8 -2.55 13.13 -8.37
C THR A 8 -2.89 12.15 -9.48
N VAL A 9 -4.12 11.63 -9.46
CA VAL A 9 -4.67 10.73 -10.47
C VAL A 9 -5.76 11.47 -11.23
N LYS A 10 -5.72 11.41 -12.57
CA LYS A 10 -6.68 12.08 -13.45
C LYS A 10 -7.25 11.11 -14.46
N ASP A 11 -8.57 10.95 -14.43
CA ASP A 11 -9.37 10.19 -15.39
C ASP A 11 -8.80 8.82 -15.74
N LEU A 12 -8.31 8.10 -14.70
CA LEU A 12 -7.61 6.85 -14.88
C LEU A 12 -8.57 5.77 -15.36
N VAL A 13 -8.22 5.14 -16.47
CA VAL A 13 -8.96 4.02 -17.06
C VAL A 13 -8.03 2.82 -17.20
N LYS A 14 -8.53 1.64 -16.84
CA LYS A 14 -7.88 0.36 -17.12
C LYS A 14 -8.89 -0.62 -17.66
N SER A 15 -8.62 -1.14 -18.85
CA SER A 15 -9.48 -2.11 -19.52
C SER A 15 -8.73 -3.42 -19.78
N TYR A 16 -9.43 -4.53 -19.63
CA TYR A 16 -9.02 -5.87 -20.04
C TYR A 16 -10.04 -6.39 -21.06
N GLY A 17 -9.75 -6.20 -22.34
CA GLY A 17 -10.75 -6.42 -23.41
C GLY A 17 -11.96 -5.50 -23.22
N GLN A 18 -13.15 -6.08 -23.02
CA GLN A 18 -14.39 -5.32 -22.80
C GLN A 18 -14.63 -4.97 -21.32
N LEU A 19 -13.87 -5.53 -20.39
CA LEU A 19 -14.02 -5.24 -18.97
C LEU A 19 -13.25 -3.97 -18.61
N HIS A 20 -13.97 -2.97 -18.11
CA HIS A 20 -13.38 -1.75 -17.54
C HIS A 20 -13.13 -1.94 -16.05
N ALA A 21 -11.91 -2.35 -15.67
CA ALA A 21 -11.54 -2.51 -14.27
C ALA A 21 -11.40 -1.16 -13.54
N LEU A 22 -11.02 -0.11 -14.25
CA LEU A 22 -11.08 1.29 -13.81
C LEU A 22 -11.76 2.11 -14.89
N ASN A 23 -12.65 3.02 -14.47
CA ASN A 23 -13.51 3.77 -15.39
C ASN A 23 -13.55 5.27 -15.02
N GLY A 24 -12.48 6.00 -15.33
CA GLY A 24 -12.37 7.44 -15.12
C GLY A 24 -12.15 7.81 -13.65
N VAL A 25 -11.22 7.12 -12.96
CA VAL A 25 -10.93 7.39 -11.56
C VAL A 25 -10.02 8.61 -11.43
N SER A 26 -10.44 9.59 -10.61
CA SER A 26 -9.65 10.79 -10.29
C SER A 26 -9.61 11.00 -8.79
N THR A 27 -8.42 11.26 -8.23
CA THR A 27 -8.22 11.57 -6.80
C THR A 27 -6.87 12.23 -6.58
N GLU A 28 -6.71 12.89 -5.44
CA GLU A 28 -5.43 13.43 -4.97
C GLU A 28 -5.10 12.82 -3.61
N ILE A 29 -3.85 12.45 -3.38
CA ILE A 29 -3.35 11.93 -2.10
C ILE A 29 -2.27 12.87 -1.59
N LYS A 30 -2.44 13.36 -0.37
CA LYS A 30 -1.53 14.29 0.28
C LYS A 30 -0.45 13.56 1.06
N LYS A 31 0.68 14.22 1.27
CA LYS A 31 1.75 13.68 2.13
C LYS A 31 1.24 13.50 3.57
N GLY A 32 1.55 12.36 4.18
CA GLY A 32 1.10 11.98 5.53
C GLY A 32 -0.35 11.48 5.59
N GLU A 33 -1.07 11.40 4.47
CA GLU A 33 -2.43 10.90 4.42
C GLU A 33 -2.46 9.36 4.48
N VAL A 34 -3.41 8.80 5.21
CA VAL A 34 -3.69 7.37 5.28
C VAL A 34 -5.03 7.12 4.59
N VAL A 35 -4.96 6.74 3.32
CA VAL A 35 -6.14 6.46 2.48
C VAL A 35 -6.45 4.98 2.52
N VAL A 36 -7.64 4.62 2.99
CA VAL A 36 -8.13 3.23 2.95
C VAL A 36 -9.17 3.09 1.84
N ILE A 37 -8.99 2.09 1.00
CA ILE A 37 -9.87 1.79 -0.13
C ILE A 37 -10.61 0.49 0.16
N ILE A 38 -11.92 0.56 0.20
CA ILE A 38 -12.83 -0.57 0.43
C ILE A 38 -13.82 -0.74 -0.72
N GLY A 39 -14.49 -1.90 -0.77
CA GLY A 39 -15.49 -2.21 -1.79
C GLY A 39 -15.57 -3.71 -2.08
N PRO A 40 -16.56 -4.16 -2.85
CA PRO A 40 -16.72 -5.57 -3.17
C PRO A 40 -15.55 -6.14 -3.98
N SER A 41 -15.42 -7.48 -4.00
CA SER A 41 -14.45 -8.14 -4.87
C SER A 41 -14.72 -7.79 -6.33
N GLY A 42 -13.64 -7.56 -7.11
CA GLY A 42 -13.77 -7.17 -8.51
C GLY A 42 -14.11 -5.69 -8.75
N SER A 43 -14.21 -4.84 -7.71
CA SER A 43 -14.53 -3.41 -7.89
C SER A 43 -13.38 -2.55 -8.43
N GLY A 44 -12.18 -3.11 -8.64
CA GLY A 44 -11.02 -2.41 -9.21
C GLY A 44 -9.99 -1.90 -8.19
N LYS A 45 -10.15 -2.16 -6.89
CA LYS A 45 -9.27 -1.65 -5.81
C LYS A 45 -7.78 -1.98 -6.03
N SER A 46 -7.46 -3.27 -6.18
CA SER A 46 -6.08 -3.71 -6.40
C SER A 46 -5.53 -3.24 -7.75
N THR A 47 -6.37 -3.16 -8.78
CA THR A 47 -6.00 -2.59 -10.08
C THR A 47 -5.63 -1.11 -9.93
N PHE A 48 -6.45 -0.32 -9.21
CA PHE A 48 -6.15 1.07 -8.91
C PHE A 48 -4.85 1.21 -8.14
N LEU A 49 -4.71 0.46 -7.03
CA LEU A 49 -3.50 0.51 -6.19
C LEU A 49 -2.23 0.19 -6.99
N ARG A 50 -2.26 -0.89 -7.80
CA ARG A 50 -1.13 -1.31 -8.63
C ARG A 50 -0.87 -0.38 -9.82
N SER A 51 -1.86 0.41 -10.24
CA SER A 51 -1.65 1.43 -11.26
C SER A 51 -0.82 2.60 -10.72
N LEU A 52 -0.91 2.94 -9.43
CA LEU A 52 -0.18 4.05 -8.83
C LEU A 52 1.35 3.93 -8.98
N ASN A 53 1.88 2.72 -9.10
CA ASN A 53 3.31 2.47 -9.36
C ASN A 53 3.56 1.80 -10.73
N LEU A 54 2.56 1.83 -11.62
CA LEU A 54 2.57 1.22 -12.96
C LEU A 54 2.93 -0.28 -12.98
N LEU A 55 2.66 -1.04 -11.91
CA LEU A 55 2.61 -2.51 -12.00
C LEU A 55 1.44 -2.94 -12.89
N GLU A 56 0.34 -2.18 -12.84
CA GLU A 56 -0.73 -2.24 -13.82
C GLU A 56 -0.69 -0.96 -14.65
N VAL A 57 -0.27 -1.06 -15.90
CA VAL A 57 -0.22 0.11 -16.80
C VAL A 57 -1.65 0.49 -17.18
N PRO A 58 -2.10 1.74 -16.91
CA PRO A 58 -3.43 2.20 -17.29
C PRO A 58 -3.62 2.24 -18.81
N SER A 59 -4.86 2.11 -19.26
CA SER A 59 -5.21 2.24 -20.67
C SER A 59 -5.27 3.71 -21.12
N SER A 60 -5.63 4.61 -20.21
CA SER A 60 -5.61 6.08 -20.38
C SER A 60 -5.69 6.78 -19.03
N GLY A 61 -5.56 8.10 -19.05
CA GLY A 61 -5.48 8.93 -17.86
C GLY A 61 -4.05 9.22 -17.46
N GLN A 62 -3.87 9.93 -16.35
CA GLN A 62 -2.56 10.37 -15.87
C GLN A 62 -2.37 10.06 -14.38
N ILE A 63 -1.13 9.74 -14.01
CA ILE A 63 -0.70 9.60 -12.62
C ILE A 63 0.52 10.51 -12.44
N ILE A 64 0.36 11.52 -11.60
CA ILE A 64 1.42 12.47 -11.29
C ILE A 64 1.92 12.15 -9.88
N PHE A 65 3.19 11.83 -9.74
CA PHE A 65 3.86 11.58 -8.46
C PHE A 65 4.98 12.60 -8.25
N GLU A 66 4.93 13.35 -7.15
CA GLU A 66 5.88 14.44 -6.86
C GLU A 66 6.04 15.43 -8.03
N GLY A 67 4.93 15.75 -8.69
CA GLY A 67 4.90 16.67 -9.82
C GLY A 67 5.34 16.08 -11.17
N ALA A 68 5.82 14.84 -11.22
CA ALA A 68 6.19 14.15 -12.46
C ALA A 68 5.05 13.24 -12.94
N ASP A 69 4.65 13.36 -14.20
CA ASP A 69 3.71 12.43 -14.83
C ASP A 69 4.40 11.10 -15.10
N ILE A 70 4.18 10.11 -14.22
CA ILE A 70 4.81 8.79 -14.34
C ILE A 70 4.19 7.92 -15.45
N THR A 71 3.05 8.33 -16.03
CA THR A 71 2.45 7.65 -17.19
C THR A 71 3.08 8.06 -18.52
N ASP A 72 3.88 9.14 -18.54
CA ASP A 72 4.66 9.50 -19.72
C ASP A 72 5.78 8.46 -19.94
N PRO A 73 5.82 7.78 -21.11
CA PRO A 73 6.85 6.77 -21.40
C PRO A 73 8.29 7.31 -21.42
N LYS A 74 8.48 8.62 -21.42
CA LYS A 74 9.80 9.25 -21.31
C LYS A 74 10.33 9.30 -19.88
N VAL A 75 9.47 9.10 -18.88
CA VAL A 75 9.83 9.13 -17.47
C VAL A 75 10.40 7.78 -17.04
N ASP A 76 11.54 7.77 -16.35
CA ASP A 76 12.10 6.56 -15.76
C ASP A 76 11.30 6.17 -14.51
N ILE A 77 10.31 5.31 -14.70
CA ILE A 77 9.45 4.83 -13.61
C ILE A 77 10.24 4.16 -12.47
N ASN A 78 11.40 3.57 -12.75
CA ASN A 78 12.16 2.89 -11.70
C ASN A 78 12.72 3.85 -10.65
N LYS A 79 13.01 5.10 -11.02
CA LYS A 79 13.38 6.15 -10.06
C LYS A 79 12.21 6.47 -9.11
N HIS A 80 11.00 6.54 -9.63
CA HIS A 80 9.82 6.80 -8.82
C HIS A 80 9.44 5.60 -7.96
N ARG A 81 9.55 4.36 -8.48
CA ARG A 81 9.30 3.13 -7.70
C ARG A 81 10.24 2.98 -6.49
N GLN A 82 11.44 3.57 -6.51
CA GLN A 82 12.33 3.57 -5.34
C GLN A 82 11.73 4.33 -4.15
N LYS A 83 10.84 5.30 -4.43
CA LYS A 83 10.14 6.13 -3.44
C LYS A 83 8.74 5.62 -3.09
N MET A 84 8.28 4.55 -3.75
CA MET A 84 6.98 3.92 -3.52
C MET A 84 7.18 2.50 -2.99
N GLY A 85 6.98 2.28 -1.70
CA GLY A 85 6.94 0.93 -1.15
C GLY A 85 5.69 0.19 -1.61
N MET A 86 5.79 -1.13 -1.84
CA MET A 86 4.64 -1.98 -2.13
C MET A 86 4.68 -3.23 -1.27
N VAL A 87 3.56 -3.48 -0.57
CA VAL A 87 3.33 -4.67 0.27
C VAL A 87 2.14 -5.41 -0.29
N PHE A 88 2.34 -6.67 -0.65
CA PHE A 88 1.33 -7.52 -1.28
C PHE A 88 0.67 -8.45 -0.26
N GLN A 89 -0.45 -9.03 -0.64
CA GLN A 89 -1.10 -10.14 0.07
C GLN A 89 -0.14 -11.32 0.26
N GLN A 90 0.64 -11.67 -0.78
CA GLN A 90 1.74 -12.62 -0.68
C GLN A 90 3.00 -11.86 -0.29
N PHE A 91 3.75 -12.37 0.66
CA PHE A 91 4.90 -11.71 1.30
C PHE A 91 6.03 -11.33 0.32
N ASN A 92 6.17 -12.10 -0.78
CA ASN A 92 7.15 -11.89 -1.85
C ASN A 92 8.61 -11.74 -1.36
N LEU A 93 8.96 -12.45 -0.29
CA LEU A 93 10.34 -12.54 0.18
C LEU A 93 11.14 -13.50 -0.72
N PHE A 94 12.41 -13.17 -0.97
CA PHE A 94 13.32 -14.06 -1.70
C PHE A 94 13.65 -15.29 -0.84
N PRO A 95 13.18 -16.50 -1.22
CA PRO A 95 13.26 -17.67 -0.35
C PRO A 95 14.69 -18.18 -0.11
N HIS A 96 15.60 -17.88 -1.04
CA HIS A 96 17.01 -18.28 -1.01
C HIS A 96 17.92 -17.25 -0.30
N LEU A 97 17.36 -16.13 0.18
CA LEU A 97 18.10 -15.12 0.93
C LEU A 97 17.67 -15.12 2.40
N THR A 98 18.60 -14.83 3.29
CA THR A 98 18.26 -14.55 4.69
C THR A 98 17.39 -13.30 4.80
N ILE A 99 16.73 -13.11 5.93
CA ILE A 99 15.90 -11.93 6.17
C ILE A 99 16.73 -10.64 6.04
N LEU A 100 17.91 -10.59 6.66
CA LEU A 100 18.80 -9.44 6.56
C LEU A 100 19.17 -9.14 5.09
N LYS A 101 19.48 -10.17 4.29
CA LYS A 101 19.78 -10.01 2.86
C LYS A 101 18.55 -9.55 2.05
N ASN A 102 17.34 -10.05 2.39
CA ASN A 102 16.10 -9.56 1.79
C ASN A 102 15.90 -8.06 1.98
N MET A 103 16.27 -7.53 3.14
CA MET A 103 16.11 -6.13 3.50
C MET A 103 17.22 -5.24 2.93
N THR A 104 18.46 -5.73 2.86
CA THR A 104 19.63 -4.91 2.48
C THR A 104 19.91 -4.88 0.97
N LEU A 105 19.40 -5.85 0.21
CA LEU A 105 19.69 -6.00 -1.22
C LEU A 105 19.33 -4.76 -2.03
N ALA A 106 18.11 -4.23 -1.88
CA ALA A 106 17.64 -3.09 -2.64
C ALA A 106 18.35 -1.78 -2.23
N PRO A 107 18.47 -1.42 -0.93
CA PRO A 107 19.22 -0.24 -0.51
C PRO A 107 20.67 -0.22 -1.02
N MET A 108 21.36 -1.35 -0.96
CA MET A 108 22.74 -1.44 -1.45
C MET A 108 22.83 -1.29 -2.97
N LYS A 109 21.93 -1.95 -3.72
CA LYS A 109 21.99 -1.92 -5.20
C LYS A 109 21.46 -0.63 -5.80
N LEU A 110 20.35 -0.10 -5.29
CA LEU A 110 19.62 1.01 -5.88
C LEU A 110 20.01 2.36 -5.25
N LEU A 111 20.08 2.44 -3.92
CA LEU A 111 20.44 3.66 -3.20
C LEU A 111 21.94 3.80 -2.98
N LYS A 112 22.76 2.79 -3.40
CA LYS A 112 24.22 2.76 -3.25
C LYS A 112 24.69 2.86 -1.79
N LYS A 113 23.83 2.50 -0.82
CA LYS A 113 24.21 2.48 0.59
C LYS A 113 25.31 1.43 0.83
N SER A 114 26.23 1.73 1.71
CA SER A 114 27.22 0.75 2.14
C SER A 114 26.56 -0.43 2.85
N LYS A 115 27.25 -1.55 2.93
CA LYS A 115 26.75 -2.74 3.65
C LYS A 115 26.42 -2.40 5.10
N ALA A 116 27.33 -1.67 5.78
CA ALA A 116 27.15 -1.31 7.18
C ALA A 116 25.90 -0.42 7.41
N GLU A 117 25.67 0.59 6.56
CA GLU A 117 24.48 1.45 6.64
C GLU A 117 23.19 0.67 6.39
N ALA A 118 23.18 -0.19 5.35
CA ALA A 118 22.01 -1.01 5.02
C ALA A 118 21.68 -2.01 6.11
N GLU A 119 22.69 -2.68 6.69
CA GLU A 119 22.51 -3.63 7.79
C GLU A 119 22.06 -2.93 9.08
N ALA A 120 22.64 -1.78 9.42
CA ALA A 120 22.22 -1.00 10.59
C ALA A 120 20.74 -0.58 10.49
N LYS A 121 20.32 -0.06 9.32
CA LYS A 121 18.91 0.30 9.09
C LYS A 121 17.99 -0.91 9.12
N ALA A 122 18.39 -2.02 8.53
CA ALA A 122 17.62 -3.25 8.54
C ALA A 122 17.43 -3.78 9.97
N MET A 123 18.47 -3.79 10.80
CA MET A 123 18.40 -4.24 12.19
C MET A 123 17.55 -3.31 13.05
N GLU A 124 17.64 -1.98 12.86
CA GLU A 124 16.74 -1.01 13.51
C GLU A 124 15.27 -1.34 13.22
N LEU A 125 14.94 -1.58 11.95
CA LEU A 125 13.56 -1.86 11.52
C LEU A 125 13.08 -3.24 11.99
N LEU A 126 13.95 -4.27 11.98
CA LEU A 126 13.64 -5.59 12.56
C LEU A 126 13.31 -5.49 14.04
N LYS A 127 14.07 -4.69 14.78
CA LYS A 127 13.81 -4.44 16.21
C LYS A 127 12.45 -3.78 16.44
N ARG A 128 12.04 -2.82 15.60
CA ARG A 128 10.73 -2.17 15.69
C ARG A 128 9.55 -3.16 15.58
N VAL A 129 9.74 -4.28 14.88
CA VAL A 129 8.72 -5.32 14.71
C VAL A 129 8.99 -6.57 15.54
N GLY A 130 9.97 -6.53 16.46
CA GLY A 130 10.30 -7.63 17.39
C GLY A 130 10.85 -8.87 16.69
N LEU A 131 11.64 -8.69 15.62
CA LEU A 131 12.18 -9.79 14.80
C LEU A 131 13.70 -9.68 14.57
N GLU A 132 14.44 -8.99 15.44
CA GLU A 132 15.89 -8.84 15.32
C GLU A 132 16.63 -10.18 15.41
N ASP A 133 16.11 -11.14 16.18
CA ASP A 133 16.65 -12.51 16.31
C ASP A 133 16.49 -13.33 15.02
N ARG A 134 15.64 -12.89 14.09
CA ARG A 134 15.35 -13.55 12.82
C ARG A 134 16.18 -13.04 11.64
N ALA A 135 17.11 -12.11 11.86
CA ALA A 135 17.93 -11.52 10.79
C ALA A 135 18.65 -12.56 9.91
N ASN A 136 19.15 -13.64 10.51
CA ASN A 136 19.87 -14.71 9.82
C ASN A 136 18.96 -15.89 9.40
N ALA A 137 17.68 -15.87 9.74
CA ALA A 137 16.71 -16.88 9.32
C ALA A 137 16.37 -16.76 7.83
N TYR A 138 15.84 -17.84 7.26
CA TYR A 138 15.26 -17.85 5.93
C TYR A 138 13.72 -17.73 6.00
N PRO A 139 13.06 -17.24 4.95
CA PRO A 139 11.60 -17.10 4.93
C PRO A 139 10.84 -18.38 5.28
N SER A 140 11.35 -19.55 4.91
CA SER A 140 10.73 -20.85 5.23
C SER A 140 10.64 -21.16 6.72
N GLN A 141 11.43 -20.48 7.57
CA GLN A 141 11.51 -20.68 9.01
C GLN A 141 10.57 -19.74 9.81
N LEU A 142 9.74 -18.98 9.12
CA LEU A 142 8.93 -17.91 9.71
C LEU A 142 7.43 -18.17 9.52
N SER A 143 6.61 -17.72 10.48
CA SER A 143 5.15 -17.68 10.35
C SER A 143 4.70 -16.70 9.27
N GLY A 144 3.42 -16.79 8.85
CA GLY A 144 2.83 -15.85 7.90
C GLY A 144 2.91 -14.41 8.38
N GLY A 145 2.52 -14.15 9.63
CA GLY A 145 2.57 -12.81 10.23
C GLY A 145 4.00 -12.25 10.34
N GLN A 146 4.98 -13.10 10.70
CA GLN A 146 6.39 -12.70 10.70
C GLN A 146 6.86 -12.31 9.29
N LYS A 147 6.54 -13.11 8.26
CA LYS A 147 6.88 -12.81 6.86
C LYS A 147 6.28 -11.49 6.41
N GLN A 148 5.03 -11.22 6.78
CA GLN A 148 4.35 -9.98 6.38
C GLN A 148 4.95 -8.76 7.09
N ARG A 149 5.23 -8.84 8.39
CA ARG A 149 5.93 -7.76 9.10
C ARG A 149 7.30 -7.47 8.48
N ILE A 150 8.03 -8.52 8.08
CA ILE A 150 9.30 -8.36 7.35
C ILE A 150 9.09 -7.74 5.96
N ALA A 151 8.05 -8.10 5.22
CA ALA A 151 7.74 -7.47 3.94
C ALA A 151 7.48 -5.97 4.09
N ILE A 152 6.80 -5.55 5.16
CA ILE A 152 6.57 -4.14 5.48
C ILE A 152 7.91 -3.44 5.78
N VAL A 153 8.71 -3.95 6.70
CA VAL A 153 9.97 -3.30 7.07
C VAL A 153 11.01 -3.37 5.95
N ARG A 154 10.95 -4.36 5.07
CA ARG A 154 11.75 -4.39 3.83
C ARG A 154 11.41 -3.20 2.93
N ALA A 155 10.14 -2.87 2.76
CA ALA A 155 9.74 -1.69 1.99
C ALA A 155 10.26 -0.40 2.65
N LEU A 156 10.24 -0.31 3.97
CA LEU A 156 10.77 0.82 4.74
C LEU A 156 12.30 1.00 4.63
N CYS A 157 13.06 -0.07 4.33
CA CYS A 157 14.50 0.04 4.10
C CYS A 157 14.87 0.94 2.91
N MET A 158 13.93 1.15 1.98
CA MET A 158 14.09 2.07 0.85
C MET A 158 13.77 3.53 1.20
N GLU A 159 13.30 3.81 2.43
CA GLU A 159 12.88 5.15 2.88
C GLU A 159 11.86 5.81 1.93
N PRO A 160 10.73 5.11 1.65
CA PRO A 160 9.77 5.56 0.66
C PRO A 160 8.96 6.77 1.14
N ASP A 161 8.46 7.58 0.20
CA ASP A 161 7.53 8.69 0.48
C ASP A 161 6.08 8.20 0.65
N VAL A 162 5.76 7.02 0.12
CA VAL A 162 4.44 6.36 0.24
C VAL A 162 4.58 4.85 0.27
N ILE A 163 3.72 4.17 1.01
CA ILE A 163 3.60 2.70 0.99
C ILE A 163 2.20 2.31 0.52
N LEU A 164 2.16 1.44 -0.48
CA LEU A 164 0.98 0.85 -1.05
C LEU A 164 0.76 -0.54 -0.43
N PHE A 165 -0.41 -0.81 0.15
CA PHE A 165 -0.75 -2.09 0.76
C PHE A 165 -1.90 -2.75 0.01
N ASP A 166 -1.66 -3.90 -0.58
CA ASP A 166 -2.65 -4.68 -1.31
C ASP A 166 -3.10 -5.88 -0.48
N GLU A 167 -4.17 -5.72 0.30
CA GLU A 167 -4.75 -6.72 1.19
C GLU A 167 -3.73 -7.42 2.11
N PRO A 168 -2.97 -6.69 2.93
CA PRO A 168 -1.80 -7.21 3.62
C PRO A 168 -2.09 -8.31 4.67
N THR A 169 -3.36 -8.46 5.10
CA THR A 169 -3.77 -9.43 6.12
C THR A 169 -4.58 -10.61 5.56
N SER A 170 -5.03 -10.55 4.30
CA SER A 170 -5.99 -11.52 3.75
C SER A 170 -5.48 -12.96 3.63
N ALA A 171 -4.14 -13.17 3.66
CA ALA A 171 -3.51 -14.49 3.66
C ALA A 171 -3.14 -15.00 5.07
N LEU A 172 -3.57 -14.30 6.12
CA LEU A 172 -3.22 -14.58 7.51
C LEU A 172 -4.44 -14.99 8.32
N ASP A 173 -4.22 -15.77 9.37
CA ASP A 173 -5.24 -15.96 10.39
C ASP A 173 -5.43 -14.67 11.22
N PRO A 174 -6.56 -14.52 11.94
CA PRO A 174 -6.89 -13.27 12.65
C PRO A 174 -5.87 -12.82 13.68
N GLU A 175 -5.22 -13.76 14.38
CA GLU A 175 -4.21 -13.44 15.41
C GLU A 175 -2.96 -12.83 14.76
N MET A 176 -2.43 -13.49 13.73
CA MET A 176 -1.29 -12.98 12.97
C MET A 176 -1.61 -11.70 12.21
N GLY A 177 -2.86 -11.54 11.73
CA GLY A 177 -3.36 -10.33 11.09
C GLY A 177 -3.30 -9.13 12.05
N GLY A 178 -3.68 -9.32 13.32
CA GLY A 178 -3.62 -8.29 14.36
C GLY A 178 -2.23 -7.68 14.51
N GLU A 179 -1.19 -8.53 14.61
CA GLU A 179 0.21 -8.07 14.72
C GLU A 179 0.66 -7.22 13.51
N VAL A 180 0.19 -7.55 12.30
CA VAL A 180 0.49 -6.78 11.09
C VAL A 180 -0.23 -5.44 11.12
N LEU A 181 -1.50 -5.41 11.53
CA LEU A 181 -2.28 -4.17 11.67
C LEU A 181 -1.66 -3.23 12.71
N ASP A 182 -1.09 -3.74 13.80
CA ASP A 182 -0.43 -2.91 14.80
C ASP A 182 0.83 -2.23 14.25
N VAL A 183 1.61 -2.92 13.41
CA VAL A 183 2.73 -2.30 12.67
C VAL A 183 2.22 -1.20 11.74
N MET A 184 1.13 -1.43 11.00
CA MET A 184 0.55 -0.43 10.11
C MET A 184 0.00 0.77 10.87
N LYS A 185 -0.64 0.57 12.03
CA LYS A 185 -1.09 1.68 12.92
C LYS A 185 0.08 2.51 13.44
N ALA A 186 1.19 1.87 13.79
CA ALA A 186 2.40 2.58 14.21
C ALA A 186 2.97 3.43 13.07
N LEU A 187 2.95 2.95 11.82
CA LEU A 187 3.34 3.72 10.65
C LEU A 187 2.40 4.91 10.39
N ALA A 188 1.09 4.73 10.50
CA ALA A 188 0.10 5.80 10.40
C ALA A 188 0.40 6.92 11.42
N LYS A 189 0.61 6.55 12.69
CA LYS A 189 0.95 7.50 13.76
C LYS A 189 2.28 8.22 13.54
N SER A 190 3.22 7.62 12.81
CA SER A 190 4.50 8.27 12.45
C SER A 190 4.40 9.25 11.28
N GLY A 191 3.22 9.44 10.69
CA GLY A 191 3.00 10.33 9.56
C GLY A 191 3.39 9.73 8.20
N MET A 192 3.55 8.40 8.09
CA MET A 192 3.80 7.75 6.81
C MET A 192 2.58 7.88 5.89
N THR A 193 2.81 8.30 4.64
CA THR A 193 1.77 8.27 3.62
C THR A 193 1.45 6.84 3.23
N MET A 194 0.20 6.43 3.32
CA MET A 194 -0.21 5.06 3.03
C MET A 194 -1.48 5.02 2.19
N ILE A 195 -1.52 4.10 1.24
CA ILE A 195 -2.72 3.77 0.47
C ILE A 195 -2.96 2.27 0.64
N ILE A 196 -4.12 1.90 1.19
CA ILE A 196 -4.35 0.57 1.72
C ILE A 196 -5.64 0.02 1.15
N VAL A 197 -5.57 -1.08 0.41
CA VAL A 197 -6.72 -1.92 0.07
C VAL A 197 -6.86 -2.96 1.15
N THR A 198 -8.00 -2.98 1.85
CA THR A 198 -8.22 -3.93 2.94
C THR A 198 -9.72 -4.21 3.17
N HIS A 199 -10.00 -5.32 3.83
CA HIS A 199 -11.31 -5.68 4.39
C HIS A 199 -11.38 -5.47 5.91
N GLU A 200 -10.33 -4.92 6.52
CA GLU A 200 -10.23 -4.68 7.96
C GLU A 200 -10.91 -3.36 8.36
N MET A 201 -12.23 -3.42 8.58
CA MET A 201 -13.02 -2.21 8.89
C MET A 201 -12.63 -1.56 10.22
N GLY A 202 -12.18 -2.36 11.20
CA GLY A 202 -11.65 -1.86 12.47
C GLY A 202 -10.41 -0.99 12.26
N PHE A 203 -9.48 -1.43 11.43
CA PHE A 203 -8.30 -0.67 11.05
C PHE A 203 -8.68 0.61 10.30
N ALA A 204 -9.61 0.53 9.34
CA ALA A 204 -10.07 1.69 8.59
C ALA A 204 -10.68 2.77 9.49
N LYS A 205 -11.48 2.36 10.50
CA LYS A 205 -12.08 3.29 11.49
C LYS A 205 -11.04 3.97 12.37
N GLU A 206 -9.98 3.24 12.78
CA GLU A 206 -9.01 3.71 13.77
C GLU A 206 -7.85 4.49 13.15
N ALA A 207 -7.33 4.05 12.00
CA ALA A 207 -6.06 4.52 11.46
C ALA A 207 -6.18 5.37 10.18
N ALA A 208 -7.28 5.28 9.44
CA ALA A 208 -7.43 6.05 8.22
C ALA A 208 -7.66 7.53 8.49
N THR A 209 -7.16 8.40 7.60
CA THR A 209 -7.54 9.81 7.52
C THR A 209 -8.67 10.02 6.53
N ARG A 210 -8.77 9.14 5.52
CA ARG A 210 -9.82 9.13 4.50
C ARG A 210 -10.15 7.69 4.08
N VAL A 211 -11.43 7.42 3.88
CA VAL A 211 -11.92 6.14 3.35
C VAL A 211 -12.57 6.40 2.00
N ILE A 212 -12.24 5.57 1.02
CA ILE A 212 -12.79 5.59 -0.33
C ILE A 212 -13.53 4.28 -0.58
N PHE A 213 -14.78 4.36 -1.01
CA PHE A 213 -15.55 3.22 -1.47
C PHE A 213 -15.50 3.10 -2.98
N MET A 214 -15.01 1.99 -3.47
CA MET A 214 -14.95 1.68 -4.91
C MET A 214 -15.98 0.62 -5.28
N ASP A 215 -16.68 0.84 -6.39
CA ASP A 215 -17.53 -0.15 -7.03
C ASP A 215 -17.54 0.03 -8.54
N GLN A 216 -17.57 -1.08 -9.29
CA GLN A 216 -17.61 -1.10 -10.77
C GLN A 216 -16.55 -0.20 -11.43
N GLY A 217 -15.32 -0.20 -10.89
CA GLY A 217 -14.20 0.57 -11.42
C GLY A 217 -14.27 2.08 -11.15
N LYS A 218 -15.15 2.53 -10.26
CA LYS A 218 -15.34 3.95 -9.92
C LYS A 218 -15.18 4.19 -8.43
N MET A 219 -14.73 5.37 -8.06
CA MET A 219 -14.85 5.89 -6.70
C MET A 219 -16.28 6.43 -6.52
N ILE A 220 -17.08 5.76 -5.68
CA ILE A 220 -18.50 6.07 -5.49
C ILE A 220 -18.71 7.06 -4.35
N GLU A 221 -17.90 6.92 -3.29
CA GLU A 221 -18.00 7.77 -2.11
C GLU A 221 -16.65 7.86 -1.42
N GLU A 222 -16.34 9.04 -0.91
CA GLU A 222 -15.18 9.24 -0.02
C GLU A 222 -15.54 10.18 1.13
N ASN A 223 -14.96 9.91 2.31
CA ASN A 223 -15.16 10.76 3.48
C ASN A 223 -14.11 10.45 4.56
N THR A 224 -14.12 11.24 5.64
CA THR A 224 -13.43 10.88 6.88
C THR A 224 -13.98 9.56 7.43
N PRO A 225 -13.19 8.75 8.17
CA PRO A 225 -13.69 7.48 8.72
C PRO A 225 -14.96 7.65 9.54
N GLN A 226 -15.02 8.67 10.40
CA GLN A 226 -16.19 8.92 11.23
C GLN A 226 -17.45 9.09 10.39
N GLU A 227 -17.47 10.04 9.45
CA GLU A 227 -18.63 10.28 8.57
C GLU A 227 -18.94 9.08 7.69
N PHE A 228 -17.91 8.44 7.16
CA PHE A 228 -18.06 7.32 6.26
C PHE A 228 -18.81 6.12 6.90
N PHE A 229 -18.46 5.77 8.13
CA PHE A 229 -19.04 4.61 8.82
C PHE A 229 -20.33 4.92 9.58
N THR A 230 -20.58 6.20 9.96
CA THR A 230 -21.79 6.57 10.70
C THR A 230 -22.89 7.14 9.84
N ASN A 231 -22.54 7.80 8.73
CA ASN A 231 -23.48 8.50 7.85
C ASN A 231 -23.12 8.34 6.37
N PRO A 232 -23.03 7.08 5.85
CA PRO A 232 -22.77 6.85 4.43
C PRO A 232 -23.87 7.48 3.58
N LYS A 233 -23.47 8.15 2.50
CA LYS A 233 -24.37 8.99 1.69
C LYS A 233 -25.10 8.17 0.63
N THR A 234 -24.36 7.29 -0.08
CA THR A 234 -24.91 6.53 -1.20
C THR A 234 -25.57 5.23 -0.71
N ASP A 235 -26.70 4.85 -1.30
CA ASP A 235 -27.38 3.61 -0.95
C ASP A 235 -26.49 2.40 -1.25
N ARG A 236 -25.64 2.47 -2.25
CA ARG A 236 -24.69 1.41 -2.58
C ARG A 236 -23.67 1.19 -1.46
N CYS A 237 -23.14 2.28 -0.89
CA CYS A 237 -22.24 2.22 0.26
C CYS A 237 -22.96 1.70 1.52
N LYS A 238 -24.17 2.17 1.81
CA LYS A 238 -25.00 1.67 2.93
C LYS A 238 -25.21 0.16 2.85
N ASN A 239 -25.63 -0.33 1.67
CA ASN A 239 -25.86 -1.76 1.46
C ASN A 239 -24.59 -2.58 1.63
N PHE A 240 -23.45 -2.08 1.14
CA PHE A 240 -22.16 -2.73 1.32
C PHE A 240 -21.77 -2.78 2.80
N LEU A 241 -21.83 -1.67 3.53
CA LEU A 241 -21.48 -1.62 4.95
C LEU A 241 -22.38 -2.52 5.78
N ASN A 242 -23.70 -2.56 5.53
CA ASN A 242 -24.64 -3.44 6.23
C ASN A 242 -24.37 -4.94 5.97
N SER A 243 -23.67 -5.30 4.90
CA SER A 243 -23.34 -6.69 4.60
C SER A 243 -22.06 -7.18 5.26
N ILE A 244 -21.22 -6.27 5.80
CA ILE A 244 -19.90 -6.60 6.34
C ILE A 244 -19.69 -6.18 7.81
N LEU A 245 -20.56 -5.34 8.36
CA LEU A 245 -20.59 -4.92 9.76
C LEU A 245 -21.69 -5.64 10.53
#